data_2223a3ad691cf7d1f1ff368ae4a7ee7e
#
_entry.id   2223a3ad691cf7d1f1ff368ae4a7ee7e
#
_cell.length_a   1.000
_cell.length_b   1.000
_cell.length_c   1.000
_cell.angle_alpha   90.00
_cell.angle_beta   90.00
_cell.angle_gamma   90.00
#
_symmetry.space_group_name_H-M   'P 1'
#
loop_
_entity.id
_entity.type
_entity.pdbx_description
1 polymer ?
#
loop_
_entity_poly.entity_id
_entity_poly.type
_entity_poly.pdbx_seq_one_letter_code
_entity_poly.pdbx_strand_id
1 'polypeptide(L)'
;LSIGSLYQFFPDKRAIIWALAERYTAESQACISAALAGVGDAEGLGQAFSELVDIYYRLFLAEPVMRDIWSGTQADKALRQLELADSRANAEFLTAVLRRLRPTADPTALETTAFLVWQMGEAAMRLAISVERQEGDRLVAAYKRMALRELLAE
;
A
#
# COMPACT_ATOMS: atom_id res chain seq x y z
N LEU A 1 -26.72 -9.02 -10.45
CA LEU A 1 -27.01 -9.28 -9.03
C LEU A 1 -27.90 -8.15 -8.52
N SER A 2 -29.08 -8.50 -7.96
CA SER A 2 -29.96 -7.48 -7.36
C SER A 2 -29.42 -7.06 -5.99
N ILE A 3 -29.69 -5.81 -5.59
CA ILE A 3 -29.33 -5.30 -4.26
C ILE A 3 -29.87 -6.22 -3.15
N GLY A 4 -31.05 -6.81 -3.33
CA GLY A 4 -31.63 -7.77 -2.38
C GLY A 4 -30.81 -9.05 -2.22
N SER A 5 -30.17 -9.55 -3.30
CA SER A 5 -29.27 -10.72 -3.22
C SER A 5 -27.97 -10.41 -2.47
N LEU A 6 -27.49 -9.18 -2.55
CA LEU A 6 -26.26 -8.75 -1.85
C LEU A 6 -26.47 -8.77 -0.33
N TYR A 7 -27.62 -8.29 0.14
CA TYR A 7 -27.95 -8.27 1.58
C TYR A 7 -28.24 -9.65 2.17
N GLN A 8 -28.51 -10.68 1.35
CA GLN A 8 -28.60 -12.07 1.82
C GLN A 8 -27.23 -12.65 2.22
N PHE A 9 -26.14 -12.18 1.57
CA PHE A 9 -24.77 -12.65 1.84
C PHE A 9 -24.03 -11.73 2.81
N PHE A 10 -24.42 -10.45 2.89
CA PHE A 10 -23.76 -9.46 3.73
C PHE A 10 -24.81 -8.75 4.59
N PRO A 11 -24.82 -8.99 5.91
CA PRO A 11 -25.87 -8.48 6.81
C PRO A 11 -25.89 -6.94 6.91
N ASP A 12 -24.79 -6.27 6.59
CA ASP A 12 -24.71 -4.82 6.62
C ASP A 12 -23.58 -4.28 5.69
N LYS A 13 -23.53 -2.95 5.53
CA LYS A 13 -22.51 -2.25 4.74
C LYS A 13 -21.09 -2.54 5.23
N ARG A 14 -20.91 -2.72 6.54
CA ARG A 14 -19.62 -3.01 7.17
C ARG A 14 -19.07 -4.36 6.71
N ALA A 15 -19.92 -5.39 6.65
CA ALA A 15 -19.54 -6.71 6.16
C ALA A 15 -19.09 -6.67 4.68
N ILE A 16 -19.73 -5.85 3.86
CA ILE A 16 -19.33 -5.66 2.46
C ILE A 16 -17.94 -4.99 2.38
N ILE A 17 -17.75 -3.91 3.14
CA ILE A 17 -16.45 -3.21 3.19
C ILE A 17 -15.34 -4.16 3.66
N TRP A 18 -15.62 -4.96 4.69
CA TRP A 18 -14.68 -5.94 5.22
C TRP A 18 -14.26 -6.98 4.16
N ALA A 19 -15.24 -7.62 3.50
CA ALA A 19 -14.96 -8.62 2.47
C ALA A 19 -14.18 -8.04 1.27
N LEU A 20 -14.49 -6.80 0.87
CA LEU A 20 -13.74 -6.11 -0.17
C LEU A 20 -12.32 -5.77 0.28
N ALA A 21 -12.14 -5.30 1.51
CA ALA A 21 -10.81 -5.02 2.08
C ALA A 21 -9.94 -6.28 2.10
N GLU A 22 -10.44 -7.41 2.61
CA GLU A 22 -9.72 -8.70 2.61
C GLU A 22 -9.31 -9.15 1.21
N ARG A 23 -10.20 -9.02 0.23
CA ARG A 23 -9.90 -9.37 -1.16
C ARG A 23 -8.78 -8.49 -1.73
N TYR A 24 -8.89 -7.17 -1.57
CA TYR A 24 -7.86 -6.25 -2.06
C TYR A 24 -6.52 -6.44 -1.34
N THR A 25 -6.53 -6.77 -0.05
CA THR A 25 -5.34 -7.14 0.70
C THR A 25 -4.62 -8.33 0.06
N ALA A 26 -5.32 -9.42 -0.23
CA ALA A 26 -4.71 -10.61 -0.82
C ALA A 26 -4.13 -10.33 -2.22
N GLU A 27 -4.87 -9.61 -3.07
CA GLU A 27 -4.42 -9.20 -4.41
C GLU A 27 -3.18 -8.28 -4.33
N SER A 28 -3.17 -7.36 -3.38
CA SER A 28 -2.08 -6.43 -3.10
C SER A 28 -0.81 -7.17 -2.68
N GLN A 29 -0.89 -8.05 -1.69
CA GLN A 29 0.23 -8.83 -1.20
C GLN A 29 0.86 -9.69 -2.30
N ALA A 30 0.06 -10.31 -3.14
CA ALA A 30 0.54 -11.07 -4.29
C ALA A 30 1.31 -10.19 -5.29
N CYS A 31 0.80 -9.00 -5.58
CA CYS A 31 1.45 -8.03 -6.48
C CYS A 31 2.80 -7.55 -5.91
N ILE A 32 2.82 -7.15 -4.63
CA ILE A 32 4.04 -6.68 -3.95
C ILE A 32 5.09 -7.78 -3.89
N SER A 33 4.70 -8.97 -3.47
CA SER A 33 5.59 -10.13 -3.39
C SER A 33 6.22 -10.43 -4.74
N ALA A 34 5.43 -10.46 -5.81
CA ALA A 34 5.91 -10.71 -7.16
C ALA A 34 6.89 -9.62 -7.65
N ALA A 35 6.55 -8.33 -7.42
CA ALA A 35 7.39 -7.22 -7.82
C ALA A 35 8.75 -7.19 -7.12
N LEU A 36 8.80 -7.59 -5.85
CA LEU A 36 10.01 -7.53 -5.02
C LEU A 36 10.83 -8.84 -5.03
N ALA A 37 10.28 -9.95 -5.53
CA ALA A 37 10.94 -11.26 -5.49
C ALA A 37 12.27 -11.31 -6.26
N GLY A 38 12.35 -10.61 -7.40
CA GLY A 38 13.52 -10.58 -8.27
C GLY A 38 14.56 -9.49 -7.97
N VAL A 39 14.31 -8.65 -6.96
CA VAL A 39 15.19 -7.53 -6.64
C VAL A 39 16.49 -8.01 -6.03
N GLY A 40 17.62 -7.76 -6.73
CA GLY A 40 18.95 -8.19 -6.30
C GLY A 40 19.91 -7.08 -5.93
N ASP A 41 19.59 -5.81 -6.27
CA ASP A 41 20.42 -4.64 -6.02
C ASP A 41 19.60 -3.37 -5.76
N ALA A 42 20.28 -2.27 -5.47
CA ALA A 42 19.66 -0.99 -5.17
C ALA A 42 18.91 -0.40 -6.37
N GLU A 43 19.43 -0.57 -7.59
CA GLU A 43 18.78 -0.08 -8.81
C GLU A 43 17.45 -0.82 -9.05
N GLY A 44 17.47 -2.15 -8.96
CA GLY A 44 16.28 -2.99 -9.05
C GLY A 44 15.24 -2.68 -7.98
N LEU A 45 15.67 -2.38 -6.75
CA LEU A 45 14.78 -1.90 -5.70
C LEU A 45 14.11 -0.58 -6.09
N GLY A 46 14.89 0.38 -6.58
CA GLY A 46 14.39 1.68 -7.02
C GLY A 46 13.34 1.58 -8.12
N GLN A 47 13.59 0.72 -9.11
CA GLN A 47 12.66 0.46 -10.21
C GLN A 47 11.39 -0.23 -9.73
N ALA A 48 11.51 -1.34 -9.01
CA ALA A 48 10.36 -2.12 -8.51
C ALA A 48 9.47 -1.28 -7.57
N PHE A 49 10.08 -0.51 -6.67
CA PHE A 49 9.33 0.38 -5.78
C PHE A 49 8.58 1.47 -6.55
N SER A 50 9.25 2.10 -7.54
CA SER A 50 8.62 3.13 -8.35
C SER A 50 7.44 2.60 -9.16
N GLU A 51 7.58 1.42 -9.75
CA GLU A 51 6.51 0.75 -10.50
C GLU A 51 5.33 0.37 -9.60
N LEU A 52 5.59 -0.16 -8.39
CA LEU A 52 4.55 -0.46 -7.41
C LEU A 52 3.74 0.79 -7.07
N VAL A 53 4.39 1.90 -6.76
CA VAL A 53 3.72 3.18 -6.47
C VAL A 53 2.84 3.62 -7.64
N ASP A 54 3.32 3.50 -8.88
CA ASP A 54 2.55 3.86 -10.08
C ASP A 54 1.36 2.93 -10.32
N ILE A 55 1.52 1.62 -10.07
CA ILE A 55 0.42 0.63 -10.16
C ILE A 55 -0.67 0.98 -9.17
N TYR A 56 -0.31 1.22 -7.91
CA TYR A 56 -1.26 1.58 -6.86
C TYR A 56 -1.97 2.89 -7.17
N TYR A 57 -1.25 3.92 -7.59
CA TYR A 57 -1.85 5.20 -7.94
C TYR A 57 -2.88 5.07 -9.07
N ARG A 58 -2.54 4.33 -10.13
CA ARG A 58 -3.48 4.05 -11.23
C ARG A 58 -4.69 3.26 -10.75
N LEU A 59 -4.50 2.26 -9.89
CA LEU A 59 -5.60 1.46 -9.33
C LEU A 59 -6.57 2.35 -8.56
N PHE A 60 -6.07 3.21 -7.67
CA PHE A 60 -6.93 4.11 -6.88
C PHE A 60 -7.64 5.17 -7.70
N LEU A 61 -7.07 5.57 -8.83
CA LEU A 61 -7.74 6.47 -9.78
C LEU A 61 -8.83 5.76 -10.59
N ALA A 62 -8.62 4.49 -10.93
CA ALA A 62 -9.55 3.69 -11.74
C ALA A 62 -10.73 3.14 -10.93
N GLU A 63 -10.53 2.88 -9.63
CA GLU A 63 -11.48 2.18 -8.75
C GLU A 63 -12.07 3.11 -7.68
N PRO A 64 -13.18 3.83 -7.95
CA PRO A 64 -13.80 4.73 -6.97
C PRO A 64 -14.16 4.04 -5.65
N VAL A 65 -14.49 2.73 -5.70
CA VAL A 65 -14.82 1.92 -4.51
C VAL A 65 -13.66 1.84 -3.50
N MET A 66 -12.42 1.92 -3.97
CA MET A 66 -11.24 1.95 -3.10
C MET A 66 -11.22 3.19 -2.19
N ARG A 67 -11.66 4.33 -2.72
CA ARG A 67 -11.81 5.56 -1.93
C ARG A 67 -12.86 5.42 -0.83
N ASP A 68 -13.98 4.75 -1.15
CA ASP A 68 -15.07 4.50 -0.19
C ASP A 68 -14.64 3.50 0.89
N ILE A 69 -13.89 2.46 0.53
CA ILE A 69 -13.31 1.50 1.48
C ILE A 69 -12.38 2.25 2.44
N TRP A 70 -11.46 3.04 1.96
CA TRP A 70 -10.52 3.79 2.81
C TRP A 70 -11.20 4.82 3.71
N SER A 71 -12.24 5.49 3.22
CA SER A 71 -13.04 6.37 4.07
C SER A 71 -13.76 5.58 5.18
N GLY A 72 -14.22 4.38 4.87
CA GLY A 72 -14.85 3.47 5.83
C GLY A 72 -13.86 2.96 6.89
N THR A 73 -12.63 2.61 6.50
CA THR A 73 -11.60 2.12 7.43
C THR A 73 -11.19 3.18 8.45
N GLN A 74 -11.17 4.45 8.07
CA GLN A 74 -10.83 5.55 8.99
C GLN A 74 -11.87 5.76 10.11
N ALA A 75 -13.12 5.43 9.86
CA ALA A 75 -14.22 5.60 10.82
C ALA A 75 -14.40 4.40 11.77
N ASP A 76 -13.88 3.23 11.44
CA ASP A 76 -14.06 1.99 12.19
C ASP A 76 -12.74 1.49 12.79
N LYS A 77 -12.69 1.35 14.11
CA LYS A 77 -11.49 0.92 14.84
C LYS A 77 -11.00 -0.48 14.41
N ALA A 78 -11.91 -1.41 14.17
CA ALA A 78 -11.54 -2.79 13.79
C ALA A 78 -10.98 -2.81 12.36
N LEU A 79 -11.59 -2.07 11.43
CA LEU A 79 -11.09 -1.92 10.06
C LEU A 79 -9.71 -1.23 10.02
N ARG A 80 -9.48 -0.22 10.88
CA ARG A 80 -8.14 0.40 11.02
C ARG A 80 -7.09 -0.57 11.55
N GLN A 81 -7.47 -1.46 12.46
CA GLN A 81 -6.54 -2.49 12.95
C GLN A 81 -6.19 -3.51 11.84
N LEU A 82 -7.17 -3.87 11.01
CA LEU A 82 -6.93 -4.72 9.84
C LEU A 82 -5.99 -4.03 8.84
N GLU A 83 -6.26 -2.77 8.50
CA GLU A 83 -5.41 -1.96 7.62
C GLU A 83 -3.97 -1.87 8.15
N LEU A 84 -3.79 -1.64 9.44
CA LEU A 84 -2.47 -1.58 10.06
C LEU A 84 -1.74 -2.93 10.04
N ALA A 85 -2.44 -4.03 10.25
CA ALA A 85 -1.88 -5.36 10.15
C ALA A 85 -1.46 -5.69 8.71
N ASP A 86 -2.28 -5.32 7.73
CA ASP A 86 -1.98 -5.48 6.32
C ASP A 86 -0.76 -4.65 5.89
N SER A 87 -0.70 -3.39 6.31
CA SER A 87 0.45 -2.53 6.05
C SER A 87 1.75 -3.08 6.64
N ARG A 88 1.70 -3.72 7.80
CA ARG A 88 2.86 -4.41 8.37
C ARG A 88 3.29 -5.60 7.53
N ALA A 89 2.34 -6.44 7.13
CA ALA A 89 2.62 -7.59 6.26
C ALA A 89 3.22 -7.16 4.91
N ASN A 90 2.71 -6.09 4.34
CA ASN A 90 3.24 -5.52 3.09
C ASN A 90 4.66 -4.95 3.28
N ALA A 91 4.91 -4.27 4.39
CA ALA A 91 6.24 -3.75 4.73
C ALA A 91 7.27 -4.86 4.94
N GLU A 92 6.87 -6.07 5.37
CA GLU A 92 7.78 -7.20 5.52
C GLU A 92 8.41 -7.65 4.20
N PHE A 93 7.69 -7.58 3.08
CA PHE A 93 8.27 -7.85 1.76
C PHE A 93 9.40 -6.87 1.44
N LEU A 94 9.20 -5.59 1.71
CA LEU A 94 10.23 -4.56 1.54
C LEU A 94 11.39 -4.75 2.52
N THR A 95 11.11 -5.07 3.78
CA THR A 95 12.11 -5.37 4.80
C THR A 95 13.00 -6.53 4.38
N ALA A 96 12.43 -7.60 3.82
CA ALA A 96 13.18 -8.75 3.34
C ALA A 96 14.17 -8.37 2.23
N VAL A 97 13.79 -7.47 1.33
CA VAL A 97 14.69 -6.93 0.31
C VAL A 97 15.79 -6.10 0.96
N LEU A 98 15.45 -5.16 1.85
CA LEU A 98 16.42 -4.30 2.52
C LEU A 98 17.46 -5.10 3.31
N ARG A 99 17.04 -6.16 4.01
CA ARG A 99 17.95 -7.06 4.73
C ARG A 99 18.95 -7.77 3.80
N ARG A 100 18.51 -8.17 2.59
CA ARG A 100 19.42 -8.77 1.60
C ARG A 100 20.42 -7.77 1.06
N LEU A 101 19.98 -6.53 0.81
CA LEU A 101 20.83 -5.48 0.24
C LEU A 101 21.78 -4.86 1.29
N ARG A 102 21.38 -4.89 2.58
CA ARG A 102 22.12 -4.28 3.69
C ARG A 102 22.27 -5.26 4.87
N PRO A 103 23.04 -6.33 4.71
CA PRO A 103 23.13 -7.41 5.71
C PRO A 103 23.78 -6.97 7.03
N THR A 104 24.49 -5.85 7.04
CA THR A 104 25.18 -5.29 8.23
C THR A 104 24.38 -4.19 8.93
N ALA A 105 23.26 -3.75 8.36
CA ALA A 105 22.42 -2.72 8.98
C ALA A 105 21.61 -3.28 10.15
N ASP A 106 21.23 -2.41 11.08
CA ASP A 106 20.35 -2.80 12.19
C ASP A 106 18.99 -3.30 11.66
N PRO A 107 18.61 -4.55 11.95
CA PRO A 107 17.34 -5.12 11.46
C PRO A 107 16.11 -4.32 11.90
N THR A 108 16.13 -3.76 13.11
CA THR A 108 15.01 -2.96 13.65
C THR A 108 14.86 -1.63 12.90
N ALA A 109 15.98 -1.02 12.53
CA ALA A 109 15.96 0.19 11.72
C ALA A 109 15.39 -0.08 10.32
N LEU A 110 15.77 -1.20 9.69
CA LEU A 110 15.22 -1.60 8.38
C LEU A 110 13.71 -1.86 8.43
N GLU A 111 13.23 -2.56 9.46
CA GLU A 111 11.80 -2.80 9.69
C GLU A 111 11.03 -1.48 9.87
N THR A 112 11.58 -0.59 10.69
CA THR A 112 10.98 0.72 10.95
C THR A 112 10.90 1.56 9.69
N THR A 113 11.98 1.60 8.91
CA THR A 113 12.05 2.32 7.63
C THR A 113 11.03 1.77 6.64
N ALA A 114 10.99 0.46 6.44
CA ALA A 114 10.06 -0.19 5.50
C ALA A 114 8.60 0.09 5.88
N PHE A 115 8.27 -0.05 7.16
CA PHE A 115 6.90 0.19 7.63
C PHE A 115 6.49 1.67 7.52
N LEU A 116 7.39 2.58 7.86
CA LEU A 116 7.13 4.01 7.74
C LEU A 116 6.96 4.44 6.28
N VAL A 117 7.84 3.99 5.40
CA VAL A 117 7.74 4.24 3.96
C VAL A 117 6.40 3.73 3.43
N TRP A 118 5.98 2.52 3.82
CA TRP A 118 4.70 1.95 3.42
C TRP A 118 3.53 2.82 3.87
N GLN A 119 3.45 3.17 5.15
CA GLN A 119 2.39 4.01 5.74
C GLN A 119 2.34 5.41 5.13
N MET A 120 3.49 6.02 4.87
CA MET A 120 3.56 7.30 4.17
C MET A 120 3.06 7.18 2.71
N GLY A 121 3.28 6.04 2.05
CA GLY A 121 2.75 5.74 0.73
C GLY A 121 1.23 5.73 0.71
N GLU A 122 0.60 5.03 1.64
CA GLU A 122 -0.85 5.02 1.79
C GLU A 122 -1.42 6.42 2.04
N ALA A 123 -0.77 7.19 2.92
CA ALA A 123 -1.17 8.57 3.19
C ALA A 123 -1.01 9.48 1.95
N ALA A 124 0.08 9.34 1.22
CA ALA A 124 0.33 10.08 -0.02
C ALA A 124 -0.70 9.75 -1.10
N MET A 125 -1.08 8.47 -1.25
CA MET A 125 -2.12 8.05 -2.19
C MET A 125 -3.48 8.63 -1.83
N ARG A 126 -3.89 8.56 -0.55
CA ARG A 126 -5.14 9.16 -0.08
C ARG A 126 -5.19 10.66 -0.39
N LEU A 127 -4.11 11.37 -0.15
CA LEU A 127 -4.02 12.79 -0.46
C LEU A 127 -4.10 13.02 -1.98
N ALA A 128 -3.33 12.28 -2.77
CA ALA A 128 -3.24 12.46 -4.22
C ALA A 128 -4.57 12.24 -4.95
N ILE A 129 -5.40 11.30 -4.49
CA ILE A 129 -6.74 11.06 -5.08
C ILE A 129 -7.82 12.01 -4.56
N SER A 130 -7.51 12.84 -3.56
CA SER A 130 -8.45 13.79 -2.95
C SER A 130 -8.29 15.21 -3.49
N VAL A 131 -7.27 15.48 -4.29
CA VAL A 131 -6.97 16.77 -4.89
C VAL A 131 -7.15 16.73 -6.41
N GLU A 132 -6.92 17.85 -7.08
CA GLU A 132 -6.92 17.93 -8.54
C GLU A 132 -5.81 17.03 -9.13
N ARG A 133 -6.06 16.45 -10.32
CA ARG A 133 -5.20 15.42 -10.93
C ARG A 133 -3.73 15.83 -11.05
N GLN A 134 -3.45 17.03 -11.53
CA GLN A 134 -2.07 17.49 -11.69
C GLN A 134 -1.36 17.68 -10.35
N GLU A 135 -2.10 18.10 -9.32
CA GLU A 135 -1.57 18.19 -7.96
C GLU A 135 -1.28 16.78 -7.41
N GLY A 136 -2.21 15.84 -7.58
CA GLY A 136 -2.03 14.44 -7.20
C GLY A 136 -0.80 13.82 -7.85
N ASP A 137 -0.59 14.03 -9.14
CA ASP A 137 0.59 13.54 -9.87
C ASP A 137 1.89 14.09 -9.27
N ARG A 138 1.93 15.38 -8.88
CA ARG A 138 3.09 16.00 -8.22
C ARG A 138 3.34 15.43 -6.83
N LEU A 139 2.28 15.16 -6.05
CA LEU A 139 2.38 14.56 -4.71
C LEU A 139 2.96 13.16 -4.77
N VAL A 140 2.47 12.32 -5.68
CA VAL A 140 3.00 10.96 -5.88
C VAL A 140 4.48 10.99 -6.31
N ALA A 141 4.84 11.86 -7.25
CA ALA A 141 6.23 12.03 -7.65
C ALA A 141 7.13 12.51 -6.51
N ALA A 142 6.64 13.41 -5.65
CA ALA A 142 7.38 13.87 -4.47
C ALA A 142 7.57 12.75 -3.45
N TYR A 143 6.52 11.99 -3.17
CA TYR A 143 6.60 10.81 -2.29
C TYR A 143 7.64 9.79 -2.80
N LYS A 144 7.60 9.43 -4.09
CA LYS A 144 8.59 8.51 -4.69
C LYS A 144 10.02 8.97 -4.44
N ARG A 145 10.31 10.25 -4.69
CA ARG A 145 11.66 10.80 -4.45
C ARG A 145 12.07 10.73 -2.98
N MET A 146 11.16 11.04 -2.05
CA MET A 146 11.42 10.98 -0.61
C MET A 146 11.70 9.54 -0.16
N ALA A 147 10.83 8.62 -0.52
CA ALA A 147 10.94 7.22 -0.16
C ALA A 147 12.22 6.57 -0.73
N LEU A 148 12.54 6.83 -2.00
CA LEU A 148 13.75 6.30 -2.63
C LEU A 148 15.03 6.81 -1.98
N ARG A 149 15.08 8.07 -1.53
CA ARG A 149 16.25 8.57 -0.78
C ARG A 149 16.49 7.77 0.49
N GLU A 150 15.42 7.43 1.21
CA GLU A 150 15.51 6.65 2.45
C GLU A 150 15.80 5.17 2.16
N LEU A 151 15.11 4.60 1.17
CA LEU A 151 15.29 3.18 0.80
C LEU A 151 16.66 2.88 0.19
N LEU A 152 17.30 3.86 -0.45
CA LEU A 152 18.59 3.70 -1.12
C LEU A 152 19.75 4.37 -0.35
N ALA A 153 19.49 4.93 0.83
CA ALA A 153 20.55 5.45 1.72
C ALA A 153 21.47 4.29 2.14
N GLU A 154 22.78 4.50 2.12
CA GLU A 154 23.80 3.52 2.55
C GLU A 154 23.85 3.37 4.08
#